data_d4de43b56182131936b356107a479d58
#
_entry.id   d4de43b56182131936b356107a479d58
#
_cell.length_a   1.000
_cell.length_b   1.000
_cell.length_c   1.000
_cell.angle_alpha   90.00
_cell.angle_beta   90.00
_cell.angle_gamma   90.00
#
_symmetry.space_group_name_H-M   'P 1'
#
loop_
_entity.id
_entity.type
_entity.pdbx_description
1 polymer ?
#
loop_
_entity_poly.entity_id
_entity_poly.type
_entity_poly.pdbx_seq_one_letter_code
_entity_poly.pdbx_strand_id
1 'polypeptide(L)'
;MISTPVTEAEALATGATDTRGGRKPQDSVRGAETGAATDGRTKSEDDSLMARVVDRANMRLAYRRVLRNKGSAGVDGLSTEDLGDWLKMHWPSVRQALLDGTYIPRAVRRVDIPKPTGGVRTLGVPTVVDRLIQQAIHQVLQPIFEPTFSASSFGFRPSKGALDAVRQAQEYVQGGQHWVVDIDLEKFFDRVNHDVLMARVARHVQDRTVLKLIRRFLEAGMMAEGLVQERTEGTPQGGPLSPLLSNILLSDLDRKLI
;
A
#
# COMPACT_ATOMS: atom_id res chain seq x y z
N MET A 1 -29.77 -23.99 35.86
CA MET A 1 -29.59 -25.45 35.91
C MET A 1 -28.45 -25.76 34.99
N ILE A 2 -27.23 -25.91 35.54
CA ILE A 2 -26.59 -27.20 35.81
C ILE A 2 -26.22 -27.88 34.49
N SER A 3 -24.98 -28.26 34.08
CA SER A 3 -23.73 -28.52 34.78
C SER A 3 -22.68 -28.86 33.73
N THR A 4 -21.48 -28.42 33.86
CA THR A 4 -20.23 -29.10 33.45
C THR A 4 -20.12 -30.47 34.24
N PRO A 5 -19.13 -31.38 34.03
CA PRO A 5 -17.71 -31.21 33.75
C PRO A 5 -17.02 -32.37 32.94
N VAL A 6 -15.79 -32.18 32.46
CA VAL A 6 -14.46 -32.68 32.96
C VAL A 6 -14.19 -34.19 32.81
N THR A 7 -13.06 -34.59 32.25
CA THR A 7 -11.80 -35.24 32.75
C THR A 7 -11.06 -35.85 31.61
N GLU A 8 -9.79 -35.53 31.35
CA GLU A 8 -8.54 -36.05 31.99
C GLU A 8 -8.29 -37.56 31.88
N ALA A 9 -7.14 -37.92 31.35
CA ALA A 9 -6.09 -38.77 31.91
C ALA A 9 -5.21 -39.31 30.76
N GLU A 10 -3.96 -38.96 30.69
CA GLU A 10 -2.78 -39.66 31.31
C GLU A 10 -2.66 -41.11 30.89
N ALA A 11 -1.55 -41.66 30.52
CA ALA A 11 -0.12 -41.47 30.70
C ALA A 11 0.59 -42.78 30.35
N LEU A 12 1.90 -42.74 30.29
CA LEU A 12 2.93 -43.79 30.56
C LEU A 12 3.29 -44.73 29.40
N ALA A 13 4.47 -44.73 28.92
CA ALA A 13 5.85 -44.80 29.41
C ALA A 13 6.50 -46.17 29.15
N THR A 14 7.80 -46.09 28.93
CA THR A 14 8.85 -47.10 29.14
C THR A 14 9.04 -48.09 28.00
N GLY A 15 10.23 -48.44 27.61
CA GLY A 15 11.61 -48.35 28.03
C GLY A 15 12.49 -49.11 27.06
N ALA A 16 13.65 -48.63 26.88
CA ALA A 16 14.96 -49.14 27.29
C ALA A 16 15.60 -50.25 26.48
N THR A 17 16.84 -49.93 26.14
CA THR A 17 18.12 -50.71 26.20
C THR A 17 18.37 -51.68 25.01
N ASP A 18 19.52 -51.89 24.51
CA ASP A 18 20.91 -51.65 24.89
C ASP A 18 21.85 -52.14 23.76
N THR A 19 23.01 -51.53 23.70
CA THR A 19 24.38 -51.96 23.55
C THR A 19 25.01 -52.40 22.22
N ARG A 20 26.17 -51.76 22.03
CA ARG A 20 27.51 -52.23 21.58
C ARG A 20 27.67 -52.55 20.10
N GLY A 21 28.70 -52.12 19.47
CA GLY A 21 30.04 -51.70 19.76
C GLY A 21 30.87 -51.67 18.50
N GLY A 22 31.79 -50.77 18.46
CA GLY A 22 33.13 -51.10 18.10
C GLY A 22 33.66 -50.76 16.71
N ARG A 23 34.62 -49.84 16.72
CA ARG A 23 35.86 -49.73 15.92
C ARG A 23 35.89 -48.86 14.69
N LYS A 24 36.64 -47.76 14.87
CA LYS A 24 37.45 -47.10 13.84
C LYS A 24 38.58 -48.04 13.34
N PRO A 25 39.10 -47.79 12.12
CA PRO A 25 40.24 -46.90 12.06
C PRO A 25 40.24 -45.94 10.84
N GLN A 26 41.13 -44.97 10.99
CA GLN A 26 41.72 -43.98 10.12
C GLN A 26 42.10 -44.48 8.72
N ASP A 27 42.00 -43.70 7.67
CA ASP A 27 43.02 -42.80 7.12
C ASP A 27 42.65 -42.22 5.75
N SER A 28 42.99 -40.99 5.62
CA SER A 28 43.68 -40.26 4.56
C SER A 28 42.94 -39.82 3.27
N VAL A 29 42.81 -38.54 3.19
CA VAL A 29 43.46 -37.56 2.27
C VAL A 29 42.80 -37.27 0.92
N ARG A 30 42.64 -35.96 0.72
CA ARG A 30 42.50 -35.14 -0.50
C ARG A 30 41.13 -35.16 -1.18
N GLY A 31 40.37 -34.08 -1.09
CA GLY A 31 40.63 -32.80 -1.78
C GLY A 31 39.71 -32.70 -2.96
N ALA A 32 38.68 -31.93 -2.82
CA ALA A 32 38.16 -31.06 -3.90
C ALA A 32 37.15 -30.10 -3.29
N GLU A 33 37.57 -28.85 -3.22
CA GLU A 33 36.71 -27.70 -3.05
C GLU A 33 35.71 -27.64 -4.20
N THR A 34 34.45 -27.63 -3.90
CA THR A 34 33.46 -26.93 -4.72
C THR A 34 32.57 -26.20 -3.75
N GLY A 35 33.03 -25.01 -3.38
CA GLY A 35 32.22 -24.00 -2.78
C GLY A 35 31.14 -23.59 -3.76
N ALA A 36 29.93 -24.11 -3.60
CA ALA A 36 28.75 -23.42 -4.10
C ALA A 36 28.57 -22.18 -3.23
N ALA A 37 29.22 -21.11 -3.62
CA ALA A 37 28.87 -19.77 -3.16
C ALA A 37 27.43 -19.54 -3.62
N THR A 38 26.49 -19.68 -2.69
CA THR A 38 25.19 -19.05 -2.81
C THR A 38 25.46 -17.54 -2.91
N ASP A 39 25.35 -17.03 -4.11
CA ASP A 39 25.43 -15.62 -4.43
C ASP A 39 24.25 -14.92 -3.71
N GLY A 40 24.42 -14.65 -2.45
CA GLY A 40 23.60 -13.78 -1.64
C GLY A 40 23.89 -12.35 -2.09
N ARG A 41 23.44 -11.96 -3.27
CA ARG A 41 23.30 -10.55 -3.61
C ARG A 41 22.35 -9.94 -2.62
N THR A 42 22.90 -9.42 -1.53
CA THR A 42 22.29 -8.32 -0.79
C THR A 42 22.10 -7.19 -1.81
N LYS A 43 20.85 -7.02 -2.28
CA LYS A 43 20.47 -5.80 -3.02
C LYS A 43 21.01 -4.65 -2.22
N SER A 44 21.91 -3.85 -2.79
CA SER A 44 22.46 -2.69 -2.11
C SER A 44 21.27 -1.85 -1.62
N GLU A 45 21.36 -1.30 -0.42
CA GLU A 45 20.31 -0.45 0.16
C GLU A 45 19.91 0.70 -0.77
N ASP A 46 20.86 1.17 -1.60
CA ASP A 46 20.66 2.20 -2.62
C ASP A 46 19.73 1.80 -3.78
N ASP A 47 19.48 0.50 -3.99
CA ASP A 47 18.61 0.01 -5.07
C ASP A 47 17.20 -0.36 -4.57
N SER A 48 16.89 -0.10 -3.31
CA SER A 48 15.56 -0.37 -2.75
C SER A 48 14.51 0.58 -3.32
N LEU A 49 13.26 0.11 -3.43
CA LEU A 49 12.15 0.95 -3.90
C LEU A 49 11.91 2.12 -2.95
N MET A 50 12.14 1.93 -1.63
CA MET A 50 12.07 3.00 -0.64
C MET A 50 13.16 4.05 -0.87
N ALA A 51 14.39 3.67 -1.23
CA ALA A 51 15.43 4.63 -1.58
C ALA A 51 15.00 5.52 -2.76
N ARG A 52 14.36 4.93 -3.79
CA ARG A 52 13.77 5.70 -4.90
C ARG A 52 12.63 6.62 -4.46
N VAL A 53 11.81 6.21 -3.50
CA VAL A 53 10.74 7.06 -2.94
C VAL A 53 11.33 8.31 -2.29
N VAL A 54 12.37 8.15 -1.45
CA VAL A 54 12.99 9.26 -0.71
C VAL A 54 14.09 9.99 -1.50
N ASP A 55 14.29 9.62 -2.76
CA ASP A 55 15.24 10.30 -3.64
C ASP A 55 14.92 11.78 -3.79
N ARG A 56 15.97 12.61 -3.86
CA ARG A 56 15.83 14.06 -3.87
C ARG A 56 15.02 14.59 -5.06
N ALA A 57 15.19 14.00 -6.24
CA ALA A 57 14.47 14.44 -7.44
C ALA A 57 12.99 14.05 -7.32
N ASN A 58 12.70 12.83 -6.87
CA ASN A 58 11.34 12.35 -6.62
C ASN A 58 10.62 13.20 -5.55
N MET A 59 11.29 13.48 -4.43
CA MET A 59 10.72 14.31 -3.35
C MET A 59 10.47 15.76 -3.79
N ARG A 60 11.34 16.34 -4.61
CA ARG A 60 11.11 17.68 -5.18
C ARG A 60 9.87 17.71 -6.09
N LEU A 61 9.68 16.67 -6.89
CA LEU A 61 8.50 16.57 -7.75
C LEU A 61 7.23 16.42 -6.92
N ALA A 62 7.26 15.56 -5.88
CA ALA A 62 6.15 15.37 -4.95
C ALA A 62 5.81 16.68 -4.21
N TYR A 63 6.80 17.39 -3.72
CA TYR A 63 6.65 18.69 -3.06
C TYR A 63 5.92 19.69 -3.95
N ARG A 64 6.37 19.87 -5.21
CA ARG A 64 5.71 20.78 -6.17
C ARG A 64 4.26 20.42 -6.43
N ARG A 65 3.94 19.11 -6.50
CA ARG A 65 2.57 18.64 -6.70
C ARG A 65 1.68 18.93 -5.49
N VAL A 66 2.20 18.70 -4.28
CA VAL A 66 1.45 18.99 -3.04
C VAL A 66 1.17 20.47 -2.91
N LEU A 67 2.15 21.35 -3.17
CA LEU A 67 1.95 22.79 -3.14
C LEU A 67 0.93 23.26 -4.18
N ARG A 68 1.01 22.73 -5.41
CA ARG A 68 0.07 23.11 -6.49
C ARG A 68 -1.37 22.74 -6.15
N ASN A 69 -1.59 21.67 -5.42
CA ASN A 69 -2.94 21.22 -5.04
C ASN A 69 -3.56 22.03 -3.91
N LYS A 70 -2.82 22.91 -3.21
CA LYS A 70 -3.32 23.84 -2.17
C LYS A 70 -4.31 23.20 -1.18
N GLY A 71 -4.09 21.95 -0.77
CA GLY A 71 -5.02 21.23 0.09
C GLY A 71 -4.97 21.72 1.55
N SER A 72 -6.09 21.60 2.25
CA SER A 72 -6.22 21.96 3.67
C SER A 72 -5.21 21.25 4.57
N ALA A 73 -4.88 21.84 5.72
CA ALA A 73 -4.09 21.20 6.76
C ALA A 73 -4.76 19.92 7.29
N GLY A 74 -3.94 18.94 7.71
CA GLY A 74 -4.41 17.74 8.39
C GLY A 74 -4.72 17.98 9.88
N VAL A 75 -4.58 16.92 10.69
CA VAL A 75 -4.81 16.96 12.14
C VAL A 75 -3.76 17.77 12.91
N ASP A 76 -2.59 17.98 12.31
CA ASP A 76 -1.46 18.72 12.89
C ASP A 76 -1.50 20.24 12.63
N GLY A 77 -2.45 20.69 11.83
CA GLY A 77 -2.59 22.10 11.47
C GLY A 77 -1.49 22.65 10.54
N LEU A 78 -0.51 21.82 10.13
CA LEU A 78 0.56 22.26 9.21
C LEU A 78 -0.03 22.60 7.85
N SER A 79 0.24 23.83 7.36
CA SER A 79 -0.22 24.28 6.05
C SER A 79 0.75 23.85 4.94
N THR A 80 0.32 23.99 3.69
CA THR A 80 1.20 23.77 2.52
C THR A 80 2.28 24.83 2.43
N GLU A 81 1.99 26.04 2.86
CA GLU A 81 2.93 27.18 2.87
C GLU A 81 4.09 26.96 3.86
N ASP A 82 3.80 26.38 5.03
CA ASP A 82 4.78 26.13 6.09
C ASP A 82 5.60 24.85 5.84
N LEU A 83 5.16 23.99 4.92
CA LEU A 83 5.81 22.71 4.65
C LEU A 83 7.30 22.84 4.33
N GLY A 84 7.70 23.89 3.60
CA GLY A 84 9.09 24.10 3.20
C GLY A 84 10.02 24.30 4.41
N ASP A 85 9.63 25.14 5.33
CA ASP A 85 10.43 25.43 6.54
C ASP A 85 10.41 24.26 7.52
N TRP A 86 9.27 23.59 7.64
CA TRP A 86 9.16 22.39 8.42
C TRP A 86 10.11 21.29 7.92
N LEU A 87 10.20 21.06 6.61
CA LEU A 87 11.07 20.06 6.00
C LEU A 87 12.56 20.36 6.21
N LYS A 88 12.99 21.63 6.22
CA LYS A 88 14.39 21.99 6.50
C LYS A 88 14.86 21.46 7.85
N MET A 89 13.99 21.44 8.83
CA MET A 89 14.30 21.03 10.20
C MET A 89 14.10 19.51 10.41
N HIS A 90 13.08 18.91 9.82
CA HIS A 90 12.60 17.58 10.19
C HIS A 90 12.87 16.51 9.14
N TRP A 91 13.18 16.89 7.89
CA TRP A 91 13.34 15.93 6.80
C TRP A 91 14.40 14.86 7.06
N PRO A 92 15.60 15.15 7.66
CA PRO A 92 16.58 14.10 7.92
C PRO A 92 16.03 12.96 8.78
N SER A 93 15.28 13.28 9.84
CA SER A 93 14.69 12.28 10.73
C SER A 93 13.53 11.52 10.07
N VAL A 94 12.69 12.22 9.31
CA VAL A 94 11.59 11.59 8.54
C VAL A 94 12.17 10.64 7.47
N ARG A 95 13.18 11.07 6.73
CA ARG A 95 13.84 10.25 5.72
C ARG A 95 14.42 8.96 6.33
N GLN A 96 15.11 9.08 7.48
CA GLN A 96 15.65 7.92 8.17
C GLN A 96 14.54 6.97 8.61
N ALA A 97 13.48 7.48 9.23
CA ALA A 97 12.34 6.66 9.64
C ALA A 97 11.64 5.95 8.47
N LEU A 98 11.61 6.56 7.28
CA LEU A 98 11.10 5.93 6.06
C LEU A 98 12.01 4.78 5.60
N LEU A 99 13.32 4.99 5.56
CA LEU A 99 14.30 3.96 5.18
C LEU A 99 14.29 2.78 6.15
N ASP A 100 14.23 3.05 7.46
CA ASP A 100 14.17 2.03 8.51
C ASP A 100 12.80 1.34 8.61
N GLY A 101 11.80 1.81 7.86
CA GLY A 101 10.44 1.30 7.93
C GLY A 101 9.77 1.52 9.29
N THR A 102 10.17 2.57 10.02
CA THR A 102 9.62 2.94 11.34
C THR A 102 8.63 4.10 11.27
N TYR A 103 8.55 4.81 10.12
CA TYR A 103 7.61 5.91 9.95
C TYR A 103 6.18 5.46 10.21
N ILE A 104 5.45 6.23 11.03
CA ILE A 104 4.04 6.00 11.36
C ILE A 104 3.24 7.21 10.87
N PRO A 105 2.31 7.01 9.89
CA PRO A 105 1.40 8.06 9.44
C PRO A 105 0.49 8.54 10.58
N ARG A 106 0.10 9.80 10.52
CA ARG A 106 -0.89 10.35 11.45
C ARG A 106 -2.31 10.00 11.00
N ALA A 107 -3.25 10.01 11.94
CA ALA A 107 -4.67 9.90 11.62
C ALA A 107 -5.10 10.97 10.63
N VAL A 108 -6.02 10.66 9.74
CA VAL A 108 -6.57 11.63 8.80
C VAL A 108 -7.66 12.48 9.47
N ARG A 109 -7.73 13.77 9.14
CA ARG A 109 -8.77 14.67 9.62
C ARG A 109 -10.06 14.41 8.86
N ARG A 110 -11.15 14.11 9.57
CA ARG A 110 -12.49 13.95 8.98
C ARG A 110 -13.04 15.30 8.53
N VAL A 111 -13.54 15.33 7.31
CA VAL A 111 -14.28 16.47 6.75
C VAL A 111 -15.51 15.94 6.04
N ASP A 112 -16.68 16.38 6.46
CA ASP A 112 -17.95 15.98 5.87
C ASP A 112 -18.42 17.06 4.89
N ILE A 113 -18.66 16.68 3.62
CA ILE A 113 -19.09 17.56 2.54
C ILE A 113 -20.51 17.17 2.13
N PRO A 114 -21.49 18.10 2.15
CA PRO A 114 -22.83 17.86 1.66
C PRO A 114 -22.81 17.48 0.16
N LYS A 115 -23.60 16.47 -0.21
CA LYS A 115 -23.80 16.11 -1.62
C LYS A 115 -24.94 16.93 -2.23
N PRO A 116 -24.86 17.32 -3.52
CA PRO A 116 -25.94 18.04 -4.20
C PRO A 116 -27.26 17.24 -4.25
N THR A 117 -27.18 15.92 -4.25
CA THR A 117 -28.32 14.99 -4.30
C THR A 117 -28.84 14.59 -2.92
N GLY A 118 -28.36 15.23 -1.85
CA GLY A 118 -28.65 14.88 -0.46
C GLY A 118 -27.65 13.88 0.13
N GLY A 119 -27.54 13.91 1.47
CA GLY A 119 -26.58 13.11 2.23
C GLY A 119 -25.19 13.77 2.32
N VAL A 120 -24.24 13.04 2.89
CA VAL A 120 -22.89 13.54 3.20
C VAL A 120 -21.83 12.64 2.55
N ARG A 121 -20.75 13.24 2.09
CA ARG A 121 -19.54 12.56 1.68
C ARG A 121 -18.43 12.85 2.70
N THR A 122 -17.96 11.82 3.37
CA THR A 122 -16.86 11.94 4.32
C THR A 122 -15.51 11.86 3.60
N LEU A 123 -14.67 12.87 3.79
CA LEU A 123 -13.28 12.88 3.32
C LEU A 123 -12.35 12.69 4.51
N GLY A 124 -11.25 11.98 4.30
CA GLY A 124 -10.14 11.89 5.22
C GLY A 124 -8.96 12.72 4.70
N VAL A 125 -8.66 13.85 5.34
CA VAL A 125 -7.57 14.76 4.95
C VAL A 125 -6.29 14.36 5.69
N PRO A 126 -5.28 13.75 5.01
CA PRO A 126 -3.99 13.43 5.63
C PRO A 126 -3.21 14.71 5.95
N THR A 127 -2.23 14.61 6.84
CA THR A 127 -1.28 15.70 7.06
C THR A 127 -0.54 16.07 5.78
N VAL A 128 -0.01 17.28 5.70
CA VAL A 128 0.73 17.73 4.50
C VAL A 128 1.97 16.87 4.28
N VAL A 129 2.63 16.43 5.36
CA VAL A 129 3.79 15.54 5.31
C VAL A 129 3.38 14.15 4.80
N ASP A 130 2.27 13.60 5.28
CA ASP A 130 1.76 12.31 4.80
C ASP A 130 1.36 12.39 3.32
N ARG A 131 0.76 13.50 2.88
CA ARG A 131 0.45 13.74 1.45
C ARG A 131 1.72 13.79 0.60
N LEU A 132 2.78 14.42 1.11
CA LEU A 132 4.07 14.49 0.43
C LEU A 132 4.66 13.08 0.23
N ILE A 133 4.66 12.26 1.28
CA ILE A 133 5.17 10.88 1.24
C ILE A 133 4.29 10.02 0.33
N GLN A 134 2.97 10.08 0.44
CA GLN A 134 2.05 9.36 -0.44
C GLN A 134 2.22 9.76 -1.91
N GLN A 135 2.44 11.05 -2.19
CA GLN A 135 2.72 11.54 -3.53
C GLN A 135 4.05 11.00 -4.07
N ALA A 136 5.09 10.91 -3.23
CA ALA A 136 6.37 10.34 -3.60
C ALA A 136 6.27 8.84 -3.91
N ILE A 137 5.52 8.08 -3.08
CA ILE A 137 5.21 6.65 -3.33
C ILE A 137 4.44 6.50 -4.64
N HIS A 138 3.40 7.29 -4.85
CA HIS A 138 2.59 7.27 -6.06
C HIS A 138 3.46 7.41 -7.33
N GLN A 139 4.39 8.36 -7.36
CA GLN A 139 5.28 8.61 -8.50
C GLN A 139 6.19 7.43 -8.84
N VAL A 140 6.61 6.69 -7.82
CA VAL A 140 7.47 5.50 -7.99
C VAL A 140 6.66 4.27 -8.39
N LEU A 141 5.44 4.12 -7.86
CA LEU A 141 4.56 2.98 -8.15
C LEU A 141 3.81 3.12 -9.47
N GLN A 142 3.41 4.32 -9.86
CA GLN A 142 2.64 4.55 -11.09
C GLN A 142 3.26 3.86 -12.33
N PRO A 143 4.55 4.03 -12.66
CA PRO A 143 5.14 3.38 -13.83
C PRO A 143 5.25 1.85 -13.70
N ILE A 144 5.20 1.29 -12.49
CA ILE A 144 5.20 -0.16 -12.25
C ILE A 144 3.83 -0.75 -12.59
N PHE A 145 2.75 -0.06 -12.19
CA PHE A 145 1.39 -0.56 -12.35
C PHE A 145 0.72 -0.14 -13.66
N GLU A 146 1.09 1.00 -14.23
CA GLU A 146 0.47 1.52 -15.46
C GLU A 146 0.37 0.49 -16.61
N PRO A 147 1.41 -0.31 -16.90
CA PRO A 147 1.33 -1.34 -17.94
C PRO A 147 0.38 -2.50 -17.62
N THR A 148 -0.06 -2.64 -16.36
CA THR A 148 -0.92 -3.73 -15.92
C THR A 148 -2.41 -3.40 -16.03
N PHE A 149 -2.76 -2.14 -16.24
CA PHE A 149 -4.13 -1.69 -16.33
C PHE A 149 -4.72 -1.90 -17.73
N SER A 150 -6.02 -2.20 -17.78
CA SER A 150 -6.75 -2.35 -19.04
C SER A 150 -6.65 -1.09 -19.91
N ALA A 151 -6.63 -1.27 -21.22
CA ALA A 151 -6.71 -0.16 -22.18
C ALA A 151 -8.01 0.65 -22.02
N SER A 152 -9.08 0.01 -21.58
CA SER A 152 -10.40 0.60 -21.36
C SER A 152 -10.58 1.21 -19.96
N SER A 153 -9.57 1.24 -19.13
CA SER A 153 -9.57 1.94 -17.82
C SER A 153 -9.08 3.37 -18.02
N PHE A 154 -9.89 4.37 -17.65
CA PHE A 154 -9.60 5.80 -17.91
C PHE A 154 -9.44 6.65 -16.67
N GLY A 155 -9.89 6.19 -15.50
CA GLY A 155 -9.87 6.95 -14.26
C GLY A 155 -8.49 7.11 -13.65
N PHE A 156 -8.09 8.33 -13.27
CA PHE A 156 -6.86 8.63 -12.52
C PHE A 156 -5.56 8.10 -13.13
N ARG A 157 -5.50 7.97 -14.44
CA ARG A 157 -4.32 7.48 -15.17
C ARG A 157 -3.63 8.60 -15.94
N PRO A 158 -2.30 8.51 -16.15
CA PRO A 158 -1.57 9.45 -16.99
C PRO A 158 -2.10 9.42 -18.43
N SER A 159 -2.25 10.59 -19.02
CA SER A 159 -2.67 10.75 -20.43
C SER A 159 -4.01 10.12 -20.79
N LYS A 160 -4.85 9.82 -19.80
CA LYS A 160 -6.23 9.33 -19.98
C LYS A 160 -7.21 10.17 -19.17
N GLY A 161 -8.42 10.35 -19.69
CA GLY A 161 -9.44 11.17 -19.03
C GLY A 161 -10.86 10.84 -19.46
N ALA A 162 -11.81 11.55 -18.90
CA ALA A 162 -13.24 11.34 -19.17
C ALA A 162 -13.59 11.48 -20.67
N LEU A 163 -12.95 12.42 -21.37
CA LEU A 163 -13.19 12.61 -22.81
C LEU A 163 -12.71 11.40 -23.63
N ASP A 164 -11.64 10.73 -23.21
CA ASP A 164 -11.16 9.55 -23.92
C ASP A 164 -12.11 8.36 -23.69
N ALA A 165 -12.68 8.25 -22.48
CA ALA A 165 -13.72 7.26 -22.18
C ALA A 165 -14.97 7.50 -23.04
N VAL A 166 -15.41 8.77 -23.19
CA VAL A 166 -16.57 9.12 -24.04
C VAL A 166 -16.30 8.79 -25.50
N ARG A 167 -15.12 9.09 -26.03
CA ARG A 167 -14.74 8.74 -27.41
C ARG A 167 -14.77 7.22 -27.62
N GLN A 168 -14.21 6.47 -26.69
CA GLN A 168 -14.23 5.01 -26.77
C GLN A 168 -15.66 4.44 -26.73
N ALA A 169 -16.52 4.97 -25.84
CA ALA A 169 -17.94 4.60 -25.82
C ALA A 169 -18.65 4.93 -27.14
N GLN A 170 -18.35 6.08 -27.73
CA GLN A 170 -18.90 6.47 -29.04
C GLN A 170 -18.47 5.49 -30.15
N GLU A 171 -17.20 5.07 -30.17
CA GLU A 171 -16.69 4.07 -31.11
C GLU A 171 -17.45 2.73 -30.98
N TYR A 172 -17.71 2.26 -29.77
CA TYR A 172 -18.48 1.04 -29.53
C TYR A 172 -19.91 1.16 -30.07
N VAL A 173 -20.61 2.27 -29.81
CA VAL A 173 -21.98 2.51 -30.30
C VAL A 173 -21.99 2.57 -31.83
N GLN A 174 -21.03 3.27 -32.46
CA GLN A 174 -20.88 3.33 -33.92
C GLN A 174 -20.54 1.96 -34.54
N GLY A 175 -19.79 1.13 -33.78
CA GLY A 175 -19.48 -0.25 -34.16
C GLY A 175 -20.64 -1.23 -34.01
N GLY A 176 -21.85 -0.77 -33.64
CA GLY A 176 -23.06 -1.58 -33.55
C GLY A 176 -23.33 -2.19 -32.16
N GLN A 177 -22.64 -1.77 -31.14
CA GLN A 177 -22.89 -2.19 -29.74
C GLN A 177 -24.07 -1.37 -29.19
N HIS A 178 -25.22 -1.99 -28.99
CA HIS A 178 -26.44 -1.30 -28.56
C HIS A 178 -26.82 -1.52 -27.09
N TRP A 179 -26.15 -2.44 -26.41
CA TRP A 179 -26.43 -2.74 -25.01
C TRP A 179 -25.38 -2.13 -24.10
N VAL A 180 -25.83 -1.44 -23.06
CA VAL A 180 -24.97 -0.85 -22.03
C VAL A 180 -25.32 -1.49 -20.70
N VAL A 181 -24.30 -1.97 -19.99
CA VAL A 181 -24.42 -2.44 -18.60
C VAL A 181 -23.70 -1.43 -17.73
N ASP A 182 -24.43 -0.77 -16.85
CA ASP A 182 -23.88 0.15 -15.86
C ASP A 182 -23.70 -0.57 -14.52
N ILE A 183 -22.47 -0.54 -14.00
CA ILE A 183 -22.09 -1.18 -12.73
C ILE A 183 -21.46 -0.15 -11.83
N ASP A 184 -22.04 0.10 -10.66
CA ASP A 184 -21.47 0.96 -9.60
C ASP A 184 -21.18 0.15 -8.34
N LEU A 185 -20.12 0.53 -7.64
CA LEU A 185 -19.68 -0.12 -6.40
C LEU A 185 -20.07 0.75 -5.21
N GLU A 186 -21.10 0.31 -4.46
CA GLU A 186 -21.57 1.03 -3.28
C GLU A 186 -20.45 1.20 -2.24
N LYS A 187 -20.18 2.46 -1.87
CA LYS A 187 -19.19 2.81 -0.83
C LYS A 187 -17.82 2.17 -1.06
N PHE A 188 -17.39 2.09 -2.31
CA PHE A 188 -16.15 1.38 -2.69
C PHE A 188 -14.96 1.73 -1.79
N PHE A 189 -14.68 3.04 -1.60
CA PHE A 189 -13.55 3.48 -0.78
C PHE A 189 -13.68 3.13 0.71
N ASP A 190 -14.88 2.93 1.22
CA ASP A 190 -15.13 2.61 2.62
C ASP A 190 -15.05 1.11 2.90
N ARG A 191 -15.12 0.27 1.86
CA ARG A 191 -15.20 -1.20 1.95
C ARG A 191 -13.99 -1.92 1.34
N VAL A 192 -12.92 -1.21 1.01
CA VAL A 192 -11.68 -1.84 0.49
C VAL A 192 -11.10 -2.77 1.55
N ASN A 193 -11.04 -4.06 1.25
CA ASN A 193 -10.33 -5.02 2.08
C ASN A 193 -8.82 -4.82 1.95
N HIS A 194 -8.16 -4.47 3.07
CA HIS A 194 -6.73 -4.16 3.10
C HIS A 194 -5.87 -5.35 2.68
N ASP A 195 -6.21 -6.57 3.10
CA ASP A 195 -5.41 -7.76 2.81
C ASP A 195 -5.46 -8.11 1.33
N VAL A 196 -6.65 -8.05 0.73
CA VAL A 196 -6.83 -8.25 -0.72
C VAL A 196 -6.06 -7.20 -1.52
N LEU A 197 -6.15 -5.93 -1.14
CA LEU A 197 -5.41 -4.85 -1.80
C LEU A 197 -3.91 -5.06 -1.66
N MET A 198 -3.42 -5.32 -0.45
CA MET A 198 -1.98 -5.53 -0.21
C MET A 198 -1.44 -6.76 -0.94
N ALA A 199 -2.19 -7.84 -1.02
CA ALA A 199 -1.82 -9.01 -1.83
C ALA A 199 -1.66 -8.66 -3.32
N ARG A 200 -2.50 -7.77 -3.86
CA ARG A 200 -2.37 -7.29 -5.25
C ARG A 200 -1.17 -6.38 -5.45
N VAL A 201 -0.92 -5.46 -4.51
CA VAL A 201 0.27 -4.60 -4.54
C VAL A 201 1.54 -5.45 -4.49
N ALA A 202 1.59 -6.47 -3.63
CA ALA A 202 2.74 -7.35 -3.45
C ALA A 202 3.07 -8.23 -4.69
N ARG A 203 2.16 -8.37 -5.66
CA ARG A 203 2.47 -9.06 -6.92
C ARG A 203 3.57 -8.35 -7.74
N HIS A 204 3.68 -7.03 -7.60
CA HIS A 204 4.61 -6.19 -8.37
C HIS A 204 5.62 -5.44 -7.50
N VAL A 205 5.40 -5.36 -6.20
CA VAL A 205 6.23 -4.66 -5.22
C VAL A 205 6.77 -5.67 -4.21
N GLN A 206 8.10 -5.86 -4.19
CA GLN A 206 8.75 -6.79 -3.26
C GLN A 206 9.39 -6.09 -2.05
N ASP A 207 9.53 -4.75 -2.10
CA ASP A 207 10.10 -3.96 -1.02
C ASP A 207 9.16 -3.96 0.19
N ARG A 208 9.58 -4.68 1.24
CA ARG A 208 8.79 -4.83 2.47
C ARG A 208 8.57 -3.52 3.20
N THR A 209 9.50 -2.58 3.09
CA THR A 209 9.42 -1.26 3.74
C THR A 209 8.32 -0.44 3.08
N VAL A 210 8.26 -0.43 1.75
CA VAL A 210 7.20 0.23 0.99
C VAL A 210 5.84 -0.44 1.26
N LEU A 211 5.76 -1.76 1.23
CA LEU A 211 4.51 -2.49 1.54
C LEU A 211 4.00 -2.18 2.95
N LYS A 212 4.89 -2.21 3.94
CA LYS A 212 4.54 -1.87 5.33
C LYS A 212 4.03 -0.44 5.45
N LEU A 213 4.65 0.51 4.74
CA LEU A 213 4.24 1.91 4.77
C LEU A 213 2.87 2.11 4.11
N ILE A 214 2.61 1.47 2.96
CA ILE A 214 1.29 1.50 2.32
C ILE A 214 0.22 0.94 3.28
N ARG A 215 0.48 -0.20 3.93
CA ARG A 215 -0.41 -0.78 4.91
C ARG A 215 -0.74 0.18 6.05
N ARG A 216 0.27 0.85 6.59
CA ARG A 216 0.08 1.86 7.64
C ARG A 216 -0.76 3.05 7.18
N PHE A 217 -0.64 3.48 5.91
CA PHE A 217 -1.51 4.54 5.37
C PHE A 217 -2.97 4.08 5.26
N LEU A 218 -3.23 2.82 4.96
CA LEU A 218 -4.59 2.26 4.95
C LEU A 218 -5.18 2.18 6.35
N GLU A 219 -4.37 1.78 7.33
CA GLU A 219 -4.75 1.62 8.75
C GLU A 219 -4.74 2.95 9.53
N ALA A 220 -4.19 4.02 8.95
CA ALA A 220 -4.19 5.33 9.59
C ALA A 220 -5.63 5.73 9.96
N GLY A 221 -5.91 5.83 11.25
CA GLY A 221 -7.24 6.11 11.77
C GLY A 221 -7.80 7.44 11.28
N MET A 222 -9.08 7.64 11.49
CA MET A 222 -9.77 8.90 11.19
C MET A 222 -10.03 9.67 12.47
N MET A 223 -9.61 10.92 12.53
CA MET A 223 -9.86 11.79 13.69
C MET A 223 -11.13 12.61 13.45
N ALA A 224 -12.10 12.44 14.33
CA ALA A 224 -13.31 13.23 14.41
C ALA A 224 -13.47 13.71 15.86
N GLU A 225 -13.73 15.00 16.07
CA GLU A 225 -13.98 15.60 17.40
C GLU A 225 -12.92 15.25 18.46
N GLY A 226 -11.65 15.16 18.05
CA GLY A 226 -10.54 14.84 18.94
C GLY A 226 -10.35 13.34 19.24
N LEU A 227 -11.24 12.46 18.77
CA LEU A 227 -11.12 11.00 18.91
C LEU A 227 -10.63 10.35 17.62
N VAL A 228 -9.68 9.43 17.75
CA VAL A 228 -9.19 8.63 16.62
C VAL A 228 -9.98 7.34 16.55
N GLN A 229 -10.67 7.13 15.43
CA GLN A 229 -11.32 5.87 15.09
C GLN A 229 -10.37 5.03 14.26
N GLU A 230 -10.09 3.82 14.70
CA GLU A 230 -9.29 2.85 13.94
C GLU A 230 -10.02 2.42 12.67
N ARG A 231 -9.24 2.06 11.64
CA ARG A 231 -9.74 1.54 10.37
C ARG A 231 -9.22 0.14 10.15
N THR A 232 -10.14 -0.79 9.99
CA THR A 232 -9.85 -2.19 9.62
C THR A 232 -10.10 -2.46 8.14
N GLU A 233 -10.86 -1.57 7.47
CA GLU A 233 -11.18 -1.61 6.04
C GLU A 233 -11.27 -0.19 5.46
N GLY A 234 -11.31 -0.11 4.15
CA GLY A 234 -11.43 1.15 3.42
C GLY A 234 -10.10 1.87 3.20
N THR A 235 -10.13 2.85 2.32
CA THR A 235 -9.01 3.76 2.06
C THR A 235 -9.46 5.21 2.24
N PRO A 236 -8.65 6.08 2.88
CA PRO A 236 -9.03 7.47 3.06
C PRO A 236 -9.29 8.15 1.71
N GLN A 237 -10.46 8.73 1.52
CA GLN A 237 -10.74 9.59 0.37
C GLN A 237 -10.07 10.95 0.60
N GLY A 238 -9.03 11.27 -0.19
CA GLY A 238 -8.33 12.56 -0.12
C GLY A 238 -6.80 12.46 -0.14
N GLY A 239 -6.23 11.26 -0.01
CA GLY A 239 -4.79 11.05 -0.17
C GLY A 239 -4.37 10.85 -1.63
N PRO A 240 -3.16 11.28 -2.03
CA PRO A 240 -2.66 11.11 -3.41
C PRO A 240 -2.49 9.66 -3.86
N LEU A 241 -2.36 8.73 -2.92
CA LEU A 241 -2.12 7.31 -3.21
C LEU A 241 -3.41 6.54 -3.49
N SER A 242 -4.53 6.95 -2.91
CA SER A 242 -5.81 6.21 -2.98
C SER A 242 -6.30 5.94 -4.40
N PRO A 243 -6.21 6.87 -5.38
CA PRO A 243 -6.63 6.60 -6.76
C PRO A 243 -5.84 5.47 -7.43
N LEU A 244 -4.52 5.42 -7.22
CA LEU A 244 -3.69 4.35 -7.76
C LEU A 244 -4.04 3.00 -7.12
N LEU A 245 -4.21 2.96 -5.81
CA LEU A 245 -4.61 1.74 -5.09
C LEU A 245 -5.98 1.24 -5.54
N SER A 246 -6.91 2.14 -5.84
CA SER A 246 -8.22 1.80 -6.41
C SER A 246 -8.09 1.13 -7.76
N ASN A 247 -7.28 1.68 -8.66
CA ASN A 247 -7.04 1.08 -9.99
C ASN A 247 -6.37 -0.29 -9.87
N ILE A 248 -5.42 -0.48 -8.94
CA ILE A 248 -4.82 -1.78 -8.67
C ILE A 248 -5.88 -2.79 -8.21
N LEU A 249 -6.79 -2.38 -7.32
CA LEU A 249 -7.85 -3.26 -6.83
C LEU A 249 -8.85 -3.61 -7.92
N LEU A 250 -9.21 -2.67 -8.78
CA LEU A 250 -10.22 -2.87 -9.83
C LEU A 250 -9.68 -3.53 -11.10
N SER A 251 -8.36 -3.55 -11.31
CA SER A 251 -7.76 -4.09 -12.53
C SER A 251 -8.11 -5.56 -12.82
N ASP A 252 -8.39 -6.36 -11.77
CA ASP A 252 -8.84 -7.75 -11.95
C ASP A 252 -10.30 -7.83 -12.42
N LEU A 253 -11.15 -6.86 -12.04
CA LEU A 253 -12.49 -6.73 -12.54
C LEU A 253 -12.49 -6.33 -14.02
N ASP A 254 -11.72 -5.28 -14.35
CA ASP A 254 -11.58 -4.81 -15.74
C ASP A 254 -11.19 -5.94 -16.69
N ARG A 255 -10.24 -6.80 -16.26
CA ARG A 255 -9.77 -7.95 -17.07
C ARG A 255 -10.81 -9.07 -17.25
N LYS A 256 -11.78 -9.15 -16.37
CA LYS A 256 -12.86 -10.15 -16.47
C LYS A 256 -14.06 -9.68 -17.31
N LEU A 257 -14.16 -8.39 -17.54
CA LEU A 257 -15.23 -7.77 -18.30
C LEU A 257 -14.89 -7.58 -19.79
N ILE A 258 -13.63 -7.79 -20.15
CA ILE A 258 -13.11 -7.77 -21.53
C ILE A 258 -12.98 -9.19 -22.04
#